data_9c2b5f8e5c62ce96ebdfdab3b201a538
#
_entry.id   9c2b5f8e5c62ce96ebdfdab3b201a538
#
_cell.length_a   1.000
_cell.length_b   1.000
_cell.length_c   1.000
_cell.angle_alpha   90.00
_cell.angle_beta   90.00
_cell.angle_gamma   90.00
#
_symmetry.space_group_name_H-M   'P 1'
#
loop_
_entity.id
_entity.type
_entity.pdbx_description
1 polymer ?
#
loop_
_entity_poly.entity_id
_entity_poly.type
_entity_poly.pdbx_seq_one_letter_code
_entity_poly.pdbx_strand_id
1 'polypeptide(L)'
;RQMCIRDRTKRYLTFEKARFGEDRVLATFDVSEDVEDTLVPAFVIQPIVENAVRHGMGDDDALRIDVTVHQDGEDAILIAVADNGVGMDEGTAARLFDERSARPDASSPQGGGAGVAMHNISERIHRFYGPHSYTRVESAPGKGTKVLLHLDLSESIFDIQE
;
A
#
# COMPACT_ATOMS: atom_id res chain seq x y z
N ARG A 1 1.92 -17.43 -3.38
CA ARG A 1 2.93 -17.82 -2.39
C ARG A 1 2.95 -16.78 -1.30
N GLN A 2 2.59 -17.18 -0.10
CA GLN A 2 2.67 -16.34 1.10
C GLN A 2 4.13 -16.19 1.50
N MET A 3 4.51 -15.03 1.99
CA MET A 3 5.82 -14.77 2.61
C MET A 3 5.57 -13.93 3.85
N CYS A 4 6.44 -14.04 4.85
CA CYS A 4 6.37 -13.13 5.96
C CYS A 4 6.49 -11.68 5.48
N ILE A 5 5.82 -10.79 6.17
CA ILE A 5 5.69 -9.38 5.81
C ILE A 5 7.06 -8.72 5.64
N ARG A 6 8.00 -9.02 6.53
CA ARG A 6 9.36 -8.51 6.54
C ARG A 6 10.15 -8.84 5.26
N ASP A 7 10.17 -10.12 4.86
CA ASP A 7 10.96 -10.56 3.71
C ASP A 7 10.40 -10.07 2.39
N ARG A 8 9.08 -10.03 2.29
CA ARG A 8 8.40 -9.58 1.07
C ARG A 8 8.68 -8.11 0.79
N THR A 9 8.57 -7.28 1.79
CA THR A 9 8.73 -5.85 1.63
C THR A 9 10.17 -5.48 1.35
N LYS A 10 11.14 -6.14 2.00
CA LYS A 10 12.57 -5.96 1.71
C LYS A 10 12.91 -6.32 0.27
N ARG A 11 12.42 -7.45 -0.24
CA ARG A 11 12.70 -7.88 -1.63
C ARG A 11 12.16 -6.90 -2.66
N TYR A 12 10.95 -6.42 -2.45
CA TYR A 12 10.34 -5.49 -3.38
C TYR A 12 11.13 -4.20 -3.50
N LEU A 13 11.54 -3.63 -2.39
CA LEU A 13 12.29 -2.37 -2.40
C LEU A 13 13.72 -2.49 -2.90
N THR A 14 14.35 -3.62 -2.69
CA THR A 14 15.66 -3.90 -3.32
C THR A 14 15.50 -3.84 -4.85
N PHE A 15 14.41 -4.37 -5.37
CA PHE A 15 14.11 -4.33 -6.81
C PHE A 15 13.83 -2.91 -7.32
N GLU A 16 13.01 -2.13 -6.60
CA GLU A 16 12.68 -0.75 -6.98
C GLU A 16 13.89 0.18 -6.87
N LYS A 17 14.72 0.03 -5.85
CA LYS A 17 15.99 0.76 -5.71
C LYS A 17 16.93 0.48 -6.89
N ALA A 18 17.04 -0.77 -7.32
CA ALA A 18 17.84 -1.14 -8.49
C ALA A 18 17.28 -0.54 -9.79
N ARG A 19 15.96 -0.38 -9.88
CA ARG A 19 15.29 0.16 -11.08
C ARG A 19 15.40 1.68 -11.20
N PHE A 20 15.25 2.41 -10.08
CA PHE A 20 15.19 3.88 -10.08
C PHE A 20 16.47 4.56 -9.60
N GLY A 21 17.44 3.80 -9.11
CA GLY A 21 18.65 4.30 -8.47
C GLY A 21 18.51 4.38 -6.95
N GLU A 22 19.56 3.96 -6.23
CA GLU A 22 19.56 3.91 -4.77
C GLU A 22 19.39 5.28 -4.11
N ASP A 23 19.83 6.34 -4.80
CA ASP A 23 19.79 7.71 -4.30
C ASP A 23 18.42 8.39 -4.52
N ARG A 24 17.58 7.87 -5.38
CA ARG A 24 16.29 8.47 -5.73
C ARG A 24 15.09 7.89 -4.97
N VAL A 25 15.21 6.68 -4.46
CA VAL A 25 14.16 6.03 -3.66
C VAL A 25 14.75 5.56 -2.35
N LEU A 26 14.37 6.21 -1.28
CA LEU A 26 14.76 5.86 0.08
C LEU A 26 13.58 5.20 0.77
N ALA A 27 13.76 3.98 1.24
CA ALA A 27 12.68 3.27 1.91
C ALA A 27 13.11 2.77 3.27
N THR A 28 12.22 2.96 4.24
CA THR A 28 12.36 2.45 5.60
C THR A 28 11.27 1.43 5.91
N PHE A 29 11.58 0.53 6.84
CA PHE A 29 10.67 -0.47 7.36
C PHE A 29 10.71 -0.49 8.86
N ASP A 30 9.57 -0.34 9.45
CA ASP A 30 9.33 -0.55 10.87
C ASP A 30 8.23 -1.59 11.04
N VAL A 31 8.62 -2.80 11.39
CA VAL A 31 7.72 -3.93 11.61
C VAL A 31 7.89 -4.36 13.05
N SER A 32 6.81 -4.29 13.83
CA SER A 32 6.85 -4.72 15.23
C SER A 32 7.10 -6.24 15.32
N GLU A 33 7.84 -6.66 16.35
CA GLU A 33 8.24 -8.05 16.55
C GLU A 33 7.05 -9.01 16.60
N ASP A 34 5.94 -8.55 17.16
CA ASP A 34 4.70 -9.36 17.32
C ASP A 34 4.07 -9.80 16.00
N VAL A 35 4.37 -9.09 14.90
CA VAL A 35 3.74 -9.33 13.58
C VAL A 35 4.75 -9.64 12.47
N GLU A 36 6.03 -9.71 12.77
CA GLU A 36 7.06 -9.89 11.72
C GLU A 36 6.94 -11.20 10.96
N ASP A 37 6.44 -12.24 11.59
CA ASP A 37 6.21 -13.56 11.02
C ASP A 37 4.81 -13.72 10.39
N THR A 38 3.95 -12.71 10.50
CA THR A 38 2.62 -12.75 9.89
C THR A 38 2.72 -12.90 8.39
N LEU A 39 2.01 -13.89 7.85
CA LEU A 39 2.00 -14.18 6.43
C LEU A 39 0.99 -13.27 5.72
N VAL A 40 1.48 -12.53 4.75
CA VAL A 40 0.63 -11.69 3.89
C VAL A 40 0.88 -11.97 2.41
N PRO A 41 -0.18 -11.90 1.59
CA PRO A 41 -0.03 -12.04 0.13
C PRO A 41 0.71 -10.86 -0.50
N ALA A 42 1.35 -11.10 -1.65
CA ALA A 42 2.09 -10.07 -2.38
C ALA A 42 1.23 -8.86 -2.77
N PHE A 43 -0.05 -9.09 -3.04
CA PHE A 43 -0.96 -8.04 -3.49
C PHE A 43 -1.34 -7.03 -2.40
N VAL A 44 -0.91 -7.23 -1.15
CA VAL A 44 -1.28 -6.32 -0.04
C VAL A 44 -0.41 -5.08 -0.03
N ILE A 45 0.90 -5.22 -0.03
CA ILE A 45 1.83 -4.08 0.13
C ILE A 45 2.38 -3.61 -1.22
N GLN A 46 2.78 -4.55 -2.07
CA GLN A 46 3.47 -4.27 -3.32
C GLN A 46 2.78 -3.22 -4.21
N PRO A 47 1.47 -3.32 -4.52
CA PRO A 47 0.82 -2.34 -5.39
C PRO A 47 0.77 -0.94 -4.80
N ILE A 48 0.76 -0.82 -3.47
CA ILE A 48 0.75 0.49 -2.79
C ILE A 48 2.12 1.14 -2.90
N VAL A 49 3.19 0.38 -2.71
CA VAL A 49 4.56 0.87 -2.89
C VAL A 49 4.82 1.21 -4.36
N GLU A 50 4.35 0.39 -5.30
CA GLU A 50 4.42 0.71 -6.74
C GLU A 50 3.71 2.02 -7.07
N ASN A 51 2.54 2.26 -6.49
CA ASN A 51 1.80 3.49 -6.66
C ASN A 51 2.56 4.69 -6.09
N ALA A 52 3.14 4.56 -4.89
CA ALA A 52 3.96 5.60 -4.28
C ALA A 52 5.17 5.96 -5.15
N VAL A 53 5.87 4.96 -5.69
CA VAL A 53 7.01 5.19 -6.59
C VAL A 53 6.56 5.86 -7.90
N ARG A 54 5.47 5.40 -8.50
CA ARG A 54 5.00 5.91 -9.79
C ARG A 54 4.50 7.35 -9.72
N HIS A 55 3.77 7.70 -8.67
CA HIS A 55 3.07 8.97 -8.55
C HIS A 55 3.69 9.91 -7.52
N GLY A 56 4.55 9.41 -6.66
CA GLY A 56 5.21 10.22 -5.62
C GLY A 56 6.44 10.97 -6.09
N MET A 57 7.13 10.47 -7.12
CA MET A 57 8.37 11.08 -7.59
C MET A 57 8.14 12.47 -8.19
N GLY A 58 8.72 13.49 -7.53
CA GLY A 58 8.88 14.82 -8.10
C GLY A 58 10.15 14.90 -8.94
N ASP A 59 10.38 16.06 -9.54
CA ASP A 59 11.47 16.25 -10.50
C ASP A 59 12.86 16.23 -9.83
N ASP A 60 13.02 16.73 -8.61
CA ASP A 60 14.33 17.00 -8.02
C ASP A 60 14.60 16.31 -6.66
N ASP A 61 13.58 15.87 -5.92
CA ASP A 61 13.76 15.32 -4.58
C ASP A 61 13.73 13.79 -4.55
N ALA A 62 14.52 13.21 -3.65
CA ALA A 62 14.44 11.79 -3.38
C ALA A 62 13.09 11.42 -2.77
N LEU A 63 12.43 10.42 -3.35
CA LEU A 63 11.21 9.86 -2.79
C LEU A 63 11.54 9.03 -1.55
N ARG A 64 10.93 9.37 -0.42
CA ARG A 64 10.98 8.57 0.80
C ARG A 64 9.69 7.79 0.92
N ILE A 65 9.83 6.50 1.21
CA ILE A 65 8.71 5.60 1.46
C ILE A 65 8.93 4.94 2.81
N ASP A 66 8.02 5.17 3.74
CA ASP A 66 8.04 4.56 5.05
C ASP A 66 6.92 3.53 5.15
N VAL A 67 7.29 2.28 5.39
CA VAL A 67 6.35 1.18 5.62
C VAL A 67 6.40 0.80 7.08
N THR A 68 5.27 0.91 7.75
CA THR A 68 5.12 0.50 9.15
C THR A 68 4.07 -0.60 9.27
N VAL A 69 4.32 -1.57 10.14
CA VAL A 69 3.39 -2.66 10.43
C VAL A 69 3.35 -2.89 11.92
N HIS A 70 2.18 -2.73 12.49
CA HIS A 70 1.96 -2.90 13.93
C HIS A 70 0.73 -3.77 14.17
N GLN A 71 0.72 -4.42 15.32
CA GLN A 71 -0.50 -5.07 15.82
C GLN A 71 -1.55 -4.00 16.14
N ASP A 72 -2.79 -4.26 15.80
CA ASP A 72 -3.94 -3.40 16.07
C ASP A 72 -5.05 -4.20 16.77
N GLY A 73 -5.02 -4.16 18.09
CA GLY A 73 -5.87 -5.03 18.91
C GLY A 73 -5.31 -6.46 19.03
N GLU A 74 -6.17 -7.45 19.30
CA GLU A 74 -5.76 -8.84 19.51
C GLU A 74 -5.57 -9.60 18.18
N ASP A 75 -6.44 -9.38 17.21
CA ASP A 75 -6.55 -10.18 15.99
C ASP A 75 -6.40 -9.36 14.70
N ALA A 76 -5.81 -8.18 14.75
CA ALA A 76 -5.65 -7.36 13.57
C ALA A 76 -4.24 -6.77 13.46
N ILE A 77 -3.87 -6.40 12.25
CA ILE A 77 -2.66 -5.63 11.94
C ILE A 77 -2.99 -4.36 11.17
N LEU A 78 -2.25 -3.31 11.45
CA LEU A 78 -2.28 -2.06 10.72
C LEU A 78 -1.00 -1.92 9.91
N ILE A 79 -1.14 -1.81 8.60
CA ILE A 79 -0.06 -1.55 7.67
C ILE A 79 -0.22 -0.11 7.17
N ALA A 80 0.82 0.70 7.30
CA ALA A 80 0.85 2.03 6.73
C ALA A 80 2.01 2.15 5.73
N VAL A 81 1.71 2.70 4.57
CA VAL A 81 2.69 3.07 3.55
C VAL A 81 2.58 4.57 3.33
N ALA A 82 3.58 5.30 3.77
CA ALA A 82 3.65 6.75 3.66
C ALA A 82 4.76 7.16 2.69
N ASP A 83 4.47 8.10 1.80
CA ASP A 83 5.45 8.74 0.94
C ASP A 83 5.48 10.27 1.15
N ASN A 84 6.61 10.88 0.82
CA ASN A 84 6.78 12.34 0.84
C ASN A 84 6.60 12.96 -0.55
N GLY A 85 5.85 12.31 -1.43
CA GLY A 85 5.68 12.72 -2.82
C GLY A 85 4.76 13.92 -3.00
N VAL A 86 4.28 14.08 -4.22
CA VAL A 86 3.47 15.24 -4.63
C VAL A 86 2.11 15.32 -3.94
N GLY A 87 1.64 14.22 -3.37
CA GLY A 87 0.32 14.13 -2.77
C GLY A 87 -0.83 14.27 -3.76
N MET A 88 -2.04 14.33 -3.27
CA MET A 88 -3.23 14.49 -4.08
C MET A 88 -4.28 15.34 -3.33
N ASP A 89 -5.19 15.95 -4.08
CA ASP A 89 -6.32 16.67 -3.50
C ASP A 89 -7.31 15.70 -2.81
N GLU A 90 -8.12 16.23 -1.91
CA GLU A 90 -9.07 15.47 -1.11
C GLU A 90 -10.05 14.65 -1.97
N GLY A 91 -10.52 15.23 -3.07
CA GLY A 91 -11.45 14.56 -3.98
C GLY A 91 -10.82 13.36 -4.70
N THR A 92 -9.56 13.48 -5.08
CA THR A 92 -8.78 12.39 -5.68
C THR A 92 -8.47 11.30 -4.64
N ALA A 93 -8.06 11.70 -3.43
CA ALA A 93 -7.80 10.78 -2.33
C ALA A 93 -9.06 9.99 -1.93
N ALA A 94 -10.21 10.64 -1.83
CA ALA A 94 -11.48 10.01 -1.50
C ALA A 94 -11.92 8.94 -2.54
N ARG A 95 -11.53 9.13 -3.80
CA ARG A 95 -11.87 8.21 -4.89
C ARG A 95 -10.84 7.12 -5.17
N LEU A 96 -9.69 7.14 -4.49
CA LEU A 96 -8.59 6.23 -4.80
C LEU A 96 -8.98 4.75 -4.72
N PHE A 97 -9.86 4.40 -3.80
CA PHE A 97 -10.38 3.05 -3.62
C PHE A 97 -11.82 2.87 -4.15
N ASP A 98 -12.41 3.88 -4.79
CA ASP A 98 -13.77 3.81 -5.32
C ASP A 98 -13.82 2.98 -6.62
N GLU A 99 -14.86 2.17 -6.76
CA GLU A 99 -15.17 1.40 -7.97
C GLU A 99 -15.24 2.27 -9.24
N ARG A 100 -15.67 3.52 -9.11
CA ARG A 100 -15.75 4.47 -10.23
C ARG A 100 -14.38 4.83 -10.81
N SER A 101 -13.35 4.82 -9.98
CA SER A 101 -11.96 5.07 -10.41
C SER A 101 -11.36 3.89 -11.17
N ALA A 102 -11.95 2.71 -11.07
CA ALA A 102 -11.55 1.52 -11.81
C ALA A 102 -11.99 1.54 -13.28
N ARG A 103 -12.96 2.41 -13.66
CA ARG A 103 -13.39 2.54 -15.05
C ARG A 103 -12.45 3.48 -15.81
N PRO A 104 -11.86 3.03 -16.92
CA PRO A 104 -11.07 3.92 -17.78
C PRO A 104 -12.02 4.94 -18.40
N ASP A 105 -12.04 6.14 -17.87
CA ASP A 105 -12.68 7.26 -18.52
C ASP A 105 -11.78 7.69 -19.69
N ALA A 106 -12.29 7.61 -20.90
CA ALA A 106 -11.53 7.87 -22.14
C ALA A 106 -11.07 9.33 -22.27
N SER A 107 -11.34 10.18 -21.30
CA SER A 107 -11.04 11.61 -21.30
C SER A 107 -9.88 12.06 -20.39
N SER A 108 -9.27 11.14 -19.61
CA SER A 108 -8.15 11.50 -18.72
C SER A 108 -6.86 10.79 -19.12
N PRO A 109 -5.88 11.49 -19.68
CA PRO A 109 -4.59 10.89 -20.09
C PRO A 109 -3.70 10.39 -18.93
N GLN A 110 -4.06 10.64 -17.67
CA GLN A 110 -3.20 10.42 -16.52
C GLN A 110 -3.78 9.57 -15.38
N GLY A 111 -5.02 9.10 -15.46
CA GLY A 111 -5.74 8.61 -14.25
C GLY A 111 -6.08 7.13 -14.16
N GLY A 112 -6.01 6.36 -15.24
CA GLY A 112 -6.67 5.04 -15.29
C GLY A 112 -5.98 3.91 -14.50
N GLY A 113 -4.68 3.92 -14.36
CA GLY A 113 -3.93 2.78 -13.81
C GLY A 113 -3.90 2.68 -12.28
N ALA A 114 -3.76 3.79 -11.59
CA ALA A 114 -3.63 3.79 -10.13
C ALA A 114 -4.96 3.50 -9.42
N GLY A 115 -6.06 4.09 -9.88
CA GLY A 115 -7.38 3.85 -9.33
C GLY A 115 -7.84 2.39 -9.47
N VAL A 116 -7.56 1.76 -10.61
CA VAL A 116 -7.86 0.34 -10.82
C VAL A 116 -7.08 -0.54 -9.84
N ALA A 117 -5.79 -0.29 -9.66
CA ALA A 117 -4.95 -1.06 -8.76
C ALA A 117 -5.41 -0.94 -7.31
N MET A 118 -5.72 0.27 -6.84
CA MET A 118 -6.16 0.52 -5.47
C MET A 118 -7.55 -0.05 -5.18
N HIS A 119 -8.49 0.09 -6.10
CA HIS A 119 -9.81 -0.54 -5.97
C HIS A 119 -9.69 -2.07 -5.84
N ASN A 120 -8.89 -2.71 -6.69
CA ASN A 120 -8.66 -4.14 -6.63
C ASN A 120 -8.05 -4.59 -5.29
N ILE A 121 -7.21 -3.76 -4.67
CA ILE A 121 -6.65 -4.05 -3.33
C ILE A 121 -7.77 -4.06 -2.30
N SER A 122 -8.63 -3.05 -2.28
CA SER A 122 -9.74 -2.95 -1.32
C SER A 122 -10.67 -4.16 -1.42
N GLU A 123 -11.07 -4.54 -2.63
CA GLU A 123 -11.90 -5.72 -2.83
C GLU A 123 -11.22 -7.03 -2.37
N ARG A 124 -9.94 -7.20 -2.67
CA ARG A 124 -9.18 -8.37 -2.25
C ARG A 124 -9.02 -8.42 -0.74
N ILE A 125 -8.79 -7.28 -0.09
CA ILE A 125 -8.69 -7.22 1.37
C ILE A 125 -10.00 -7.69 2.00
N HIS A 126 -11.14 -7.17 1.59
CA HIS A 126 -12.44 -7.62 2.09
C HIS A 126 -12.69 -9.12 1.84
N ARG A 127 -12.31 -9.60 0.66
CA ARG A 127 -12.49 -11.02 0.31
C ARG A 127 -11.63 -11.96 1.13
N PHE A 128 -10.39 -11.57 1.46
CA PHE A 128 -9.42 -12.46 2.11
C PHE A 128 -9.32 -12.26 3.62
N TYR A 129 -9.70 -11.09 4.11
CA TYR A 129 -9.60 -10.70 5.53
C TYR A 129 -10.94 -10.25 6.13
N GLY A 130 -12.05 -10.46 5.43
CA GLY A 130 -13.39 -10.19 5.93
C GLY A 130 -13.81 -8.72 5.92
N PRO A 131 -15.08 -8.47 6.27
CA PRO A 131 -15.71 -7.15 6.15
C PRO A 131 -15.23 -6.12 7.18
N HIS A 132 -14.54 -6.54 8.25
CA HIS A 132 -13.97 -5.64 9.26
C HIS A 132 -12.62 -5.05 8.83
N SER A 133 -12.01 -5.62 7.77
CA SER A 133 -10.82 -5.07 7.15
C SER A 133 -11.16 -3.86 6.28
N TYR A 134 -10.29 -2.85 6.25
CA TYR A 134 -10.54 -1.64 5.49
C TYR A 134 -9.25 -0.99 4.96
N THR A 135 -9.44 -0.11 3.99
CA THR A 135 -8.40 0.75 3.44
C THR A 135 -8.73 2.22 3.68
N ARG A 136 -7.73 3.03 3.95
CA ARG A 136 -7.86 4.47 4.15
C ARG A 136 -6.71 5.22 3.51
N VAL A 137 -6.97 6.41 2.98
CA VAL A 137 -5.97 7.31 2.41
C VAL A 137 -5.99 8.65 3.12
N GLU A 138 -4.81 9.14 3.44
CA GLU A 138 -4.57 10.48 3.94
C GLU A 138 -3.58 11.15 2.98
N SER A 139 -3.96 12.22 2.33
CA SER A 139 -3.12 12.94 1.37
C SER A 139 -3.53 14.41 1.27
N ALA A 140 -2.55 15.25 0.95
CA ALA A 140 -2.80 16.63 0.57
C ALA A 140 -1.74 17.05 -0.46
N PRO A 141 -2.02 18.00 -1.35
CA PRO A 141 -1.06 18.49 -2.34
C PRO A 141 0.23 18.99 -1.67
N GLY A 142 1.38 18.49 -2.14
CA GLY A 142 2.70 18.78 -1.60
C GLY A 142 3.03 18.16 -0.24
N LYS A 143 2.15 17.32 0.32
CA LYS A 143 2.33 16.68 1.64
C LYS A 143 2.58 15.17 1.57
N GLY A 144 2.64 14.61 0.37
CA GLY A 144 2.73 13.17 0.18
C GLY A 144 1.40 12.43 0.39
N THR A 145 1.50 11.13 0.44
CA THR A 145 0.34 10.23 0.59
C THR A 145 0.63 9.16 1.64
N LYS A 146 -0.34 8.88 2.49
CA LYS A 146 -0.32 7.78 3.44
C LYS A 146 -1.51 6.87 3.19
N VAL A 147 -1.23 5.62 2.87
CA VAL A 147 -2.23 4.56 2.71
C VAL A 147 -2.20 3.67 3.93
N LEU A 148 -3.36 3.47 4.54
CA LEU A 148 -3.57 2.61 5.70
C LEU A 148 -4.37 1.39 5.30
N LEU A 149 -3.91 0.21 5.72
CA LEU A 149 -4.59 -1.06 5.56
C LEU A 149 -4.78 -1.67 6.95
N HIS A 150 -6.02 -1.83 7.35
CA HIS A 150 -6.39 -2.61 8.53
C HIS A 150 -6.80 -4.00 8.06
N LEU A 151 -6.11 -5.04 8.55
CA LEU A 151 -6.37 -6.43 8.20
C LEU A 151 -6.81 -7.18 9.46
N ASP A 152 -8.05 -7.65 9.44
CA ASP A 152 -8.59 -8.53 10.48
C ASP A 152 -8.11 -9.96 10.22
N LEU A 153 -7.23 -10.45 11.07
CA LEU A 153 -6.64 -11.78 10.94
C LEU A 153 -7.58 -12.88 11.41
N SER A 154 -8.56 -12.56 12.26
CA SER A 154 -9.52 -13.54 12.78
C SER A 154 -10.43 -14.12 11.70
N GLU A 155 -10.66 -13.35 10.63
CA GLU A 155 -11.47 -13.74 9.48
C GLU A 155 -10.61 -14.10 8.24
N SER A 156 -9.29 -14.17 8.40
CA SER A 156 -8.36 -14.46 7.30
C SER A 156 -8.57 -15.87 6.77
N ILE A 157 -8.74 -16.00 5.46
CA ILE A 157 -8.80 -17.32 4.82
C ILE A 157 -7.45 -18.02 4.74
N PHE A 158 -6.36 -17.35 5.13
CA PHE A 158 -5.00 -17.87 5.06
C PHE A 158 -4.59 -18.64 6.32
N ASP A 159 -5.33 -18.50 7.43
CA ASP A 159 -5.05 -19.20 8.69
C ASP A 159 -5.68 -20.61 8.80
N ILE A 160 -6.25 -21.13 7.70
CA ILE A 160 -6.89 -22.45 7.67
C ILE A 160 -5.92 -23.52 7.15
N GLN A 161 -4.65 -23.46 7.53
CA GLN A 161 -3.73 -24.59 7.31
C GLN A 161 -2.87 -24.83 8.55
N GLU A 162 -3.40 -25.62 9.47
CA GLU A 162 -2.58 -26.55 10.24
C GLU A 162 -2.21 -27.77 9.39
#